data_b578e455249877a6f35aa0aa7ee2fa1e
#
_entry.id   b578e455249877a6f35aa0aa7ee2fa1e
#
_cell.length_a   1.000
_cell.length_b   1.000
_cell.length_c   1.000
_cell.angle_alpha   90.00
_cell.angle_beta   90.00
_cell.angle_gamma   90.00
#
_symmetry.space_group_name_H-M   'P 1'
#
loop_
_entity.id
_entity.type
_entity.pdbx_description
1 polymer ?
#
loop_
_entity_poly.entity_id
_entity_poly.type
_entity_poly.pdbx_seq_one_letter_code
_entity_poly.pdbx_strand_id
1 'polypeptide(L)'
;MTALVDAVQSGEILGSQVAVVISDKPDAAGLKKARDRGVETVVIERNGRSREEHDTEIAAELKKRGVDLVCLAGYMRLLSPGFIQAFPNKIINIHPSLLPAFPGLDAQRQAFDAGVKVSGCTVHYVDELLDHGPTILQCEVERFDDDTLETLSARILEQEHNLYVEAVNKIFTTKAQRTQRN
;
A
#
# COMPACT_ATOMS: atom_id res chain seq x y z
N MET A 1 6.12 1.13 3.21
CA MET A 1 6.39 -0.03 4.10
C MET A 1 6.99 0.44 5.41
N THR A 2 8.17 1.06 5.47
CA THR A 2 8.82 1.50 6.72
C THR A 2 7.91 2.39 7.59
N ALA A 3 7.22 3.37 7.02
CA ALA A 3 6.29 4.22 7.75
C ALA A 3 5.24 3.43 8.55
N LEU A 4 4.65 2.39 7.93
CA LEU A 4 3.68 1.52 8.62
C LEU A 4 4.33 0.69 9.75
N VAL A 5 5.53 0.14 9.50
CA VAL A 5 6.25 -0.63 10.54
C VAL A 5 6.57 0.27 11.72
N ASP A 6 7.13 1.45 11.47
CA ASP A 6 7.51 2.41 12.50
C ASP A 6 6.29 2.90 13.30
N ALA A 7 5.15 3.18 12.62
CA ALA A 7 3.91 3.58 13.27
C ALA A 7 3.27 2.48 14.15
N VAL A 8 3.38 1.21 13.74
CA VAL A 8 2.95 0.08 14.57
C VAL A 8 3.86 -0.06 15.81
N GLN A 9 5.17 0.03 15.63
CA GLN A 9 6.14 -0.13 16.73
C GLN A 9 6.12 1.03 17.73
N SER A 10 5.84 2.24 17.27
CA SER A 10 5.68 3.41 18.14
C SER A 10 4.34 3.44 18.90
N GLY A 11 3.40 2.57 18.51
CA GLY A 11 2.05 2.57 19.08
C GLY A 11 1.13 3.63 18.45
N GLU A 12 1.51 4.25 17.36
CA GLU A 12 0.65 5.16 16.60
C GLU A 12 -0.52 4.40 15.95
N ILE A 13 -0.27 3.16 15.49
CA ILE A 13 -1.31 2.22 15.06
C ILE A 13 -1.57 1.21 16.18
N LEU A 14 -2.60 1.48 16.98
CA LEU A 14 -2.92 0.68 18.17
C LEU A 14 -3.50 -0.71 17.84
N GLY A 15 -3.21 -1.68 18.71
CA GLY A 15 -3.82 -3.01 18.66
C GLY A 15 -3.46 -3.82 17.42
N SER A 16 -2.36 -3.50 16.76
CA SER A 16 -1.88 -4.15 15.56
C SER A 16 -0.43 -4.59 15.68
N GLN A 17 -0.04 -5.51 14.83
CA GLN A 17 1.35 -5.93 14.65
C GLN A 17 1.63 -6.17 13.17
N VAL A 18 2.87 -5.94 12.75
CA VAL A 18 3.31 -6.33 11.41
C VAL A 18 3.70 -7.80 11.45
N ALA A 19 2.88 -8.66 10.84
CA ALA A 19 3.09 -10.10 10.85
C ALA A 19 4.27 -10.52 9.95
N VAL A 20 4.39 -9.93 8.78
CA VAL A 20 5.43 -10.27 7.78
C VAL A 20 5.56 -9.19 6.74
N VAL A 21 6.74 -9.05 6.15
CA VAL A 21 6.98 -8.32 4.90
C VAL A 21 7.39 -9.31 3.82
N ILE A 22 6.64 -9.35 2.73
CA ILE A 22 6.88 -10.25 1.60
C ILE A 22 7.38 -9.46 0.39
N SER A 23 8.36 -10.01 -0.32
CA SER A 23 8.83 -9.49 -1.61
C SER A 23 9.06 -10.64 -2.59
N ASP A 24 8.87 -10.36 -3.88
CA ASP A 24 9.25 -11.26 -4.97
C ASP A 24 10.72 -11.11 -5.39
N LYS A 25 11.44 -10.15 -4.80
CA LYS A 25 12.85 -9.87 -5.06
C LYS A 25 13.68 -10.09 -3.81
N PRO A 26 14.66 -11.01 -3.81
CA PRO A 26 15.48 -11.32 -2.64
C PRO A 26 16.35 -10.15 -2.17
N ASP A 27 16.74 -9.28 -3.09
CA ASP A 27 17.58 -8.10 -2.89
C ASP A 27 16.78 -6.81 -2.63
N ALA A 28 15.45 -6.88 -2.50
CA ALA A 28 14.63 -5.72 -2.25
C ALA A 28 15.07 -4.98 -0.96
N ALA A 29 15.40 -3.70 -1.09
CA ALA A 29 15.83 -2.86 0.03
C ALA A 29 14.79 -2.85 1.17
N GLY A 30 13.51 -3.04 0.87
CA GLY A 30 12.43 -3.16 1.84
C GLY A 30 12.60 -4.33 2.80
N LEU A 31 13.11 -5.48 2.33
CA LEU A 31 13.35 -6.65 3.19
C LEU A 31 14.43 -6.36 4.23
N LYS A 32 15.54 -5.72 3.81
CA LYS A 32 16.58 -5.32 4.75
C LYS A 32 16.02 -4.36 5.80
N LYS A 33 15.31 -3.32 5.37
CA LYS A 33 14.71 -2.32 6.27
C LYS A 33 13.70 -2.94 7.26
N ALA A 34 12.97 -3.99 6.84
CA ALA A 34 12.06 -4.73 7.72
C ALA A 34 12.82 -5.57 8.75
N ARG A 35 13.85 -6.32 8.31
CA ARG A 35 14.72 -7.10 9.22
C ARG A 35 15.41 -6.23 10.26
N ASP A 36 15.94 -5.07 9.86
CA ASP A 36 16.58 -4.10 10.75
C ASP A 36 15.62 -3.60 11.86
N ARG A 37 14.30 -3.72 11.64
CA ARG A 37 13.21 -3.40 12.58
C ARG A 37 12.65 -4.63 13.33
N GLY A 38 13.28 -5.79 13.19
CA GLY A 38 12.83 -7.03 13.84
C GLY A 38 11.57 -7.64 13.23
N VAL A 39 11.17 -7.22 12.02
CA VAL A 39 10.00 -7.78 11.33
C VAL A 39 10.40 -8.99 10.51
N GLU A 40 9.61 -10.07 10.60
CA GLU A 40 9.78 -11.26 9.77
C GLU A 40 9.69 -10.91 8.30
N THR A 41 10.57 -11.51 7.50
CA THR A 41 10.58 -11.31 6.04
C THR A 41 10.56 -12.63 5.30
N VAL A 42 9.79 -12.68 4.22
CA VAL A 42 9.71 -13.85 3.33
C VAL A 42 9.97 -13.40 1.89
N VAL A 43 10.74 -14.21 1.16
CA VAL A 43 10.94 -14.02 -0.27
C VAL A 43 10.14 -15.09 -1.00
N ILE A 44 9.26 -14.67 -1.89
CA ILE A 44 8.48 -15.56 -2.76
C ILE A 44 8.74 -15.11 -4.19
N GLU A 45 9.79 -15.65 -4.80
CA GLU A 45 10.19 -15.31 -6.16
C GLU A 45 9.18 -15.84 -7.18
N ARG A 46 8.97 -15.09 -8.23
CA ARG A 46 8.02 -15.49 -9.27
C ARG A 46 8.53 -16.69 -10.10
N ASN A 47 9.81 -16.73 -10.46
CA ASN A 47 10.49 -17.86 -11.13
C ASN A 47 9.72 -18.45 -12.33
N GLY A 48 9.17 -17.59 -13.19
CA GLY A 48 8.41 -18.00 -14.37
C GLY A 48 6.98 -18.51 -14.10
N ARG A 49 6.53 -18.56 -12.84
CA ARG A 49 5.16 -18.97 -12.49
C ARG A 49 4.12 -17.96 -13.01
N SER A 50 2.92 -18.45 -13.25
CA SER A 50 1.78 -17.59 -13.54
C SER A 50 1.49 -16.64 -12.37
N ARG A 51 0.70 -15.60 -12.64
CA ARG A 51 0.25 -14.68 -11.59
C ARG A 51 -0.55 -15.43 -10.53
N GLU A 52 -1.43 -16.31 -10.96
CA GLU A 52 -2.34 -17.09 -10.12
C GLU A 52 -1.57 -18.02 -9.16
N GLU A 53 -0.57 -18.73 -9.66
CA GLU A 53 0.28 -19.64 -8.85
C GLU A 53 1.08 -18.86 -7.81
N HIS A 54 1.72 -17.76 -8.22
CA HIS A 54 2.50 -16.91 -7.32
C HIS A 54 1.64 -16.27 -6.24
N ASP A 55 0.50 -15.70 -6.61
CA ASP A 55 -0.43 -15.06 -5.67
C ASP A 55 -1.06 -16.07 -4.72
N THR A 56 -1.31 -17.32 -5.16
CA THR A 56 -1.82 -18.39 -4.30
C THR A 56 -0.82 -18.73 -3.19
N GLU A 57 0.46 -18.79 -3.49
CA GLU A 57 1.51 -19.03 -2.47
C GLU A 57 1.59 -17.86 -1.48
N ILE A 58 1.58 -16.63 -1.97
CA ILE A 58 1.57 -15.44 -1.09
C ILE A 58 0.32 -15.47 -0.18
N ALA A 59 -0.85 -15.76 -0.73
CA ALA A 59 -2.09 -15.83 0.04
C ALA A 59 -2.04 -16.92 1.12
N ALA A 60 -1.47 -18.08 0.82
CA ALA A 60 -1.28 -19.16 1.78
C ALA A 60 -0.36 -18.73 2.93
N GLU A 61 0.75 -18.06 2.62
CA GLU A 61 1.71 -17.57 3.62
C GLU A 61 1.13 -16.49 4.53
N LEU A 62 0.31 -15.59 3.97
CA LEU A 62 -0.41 -14.59 4.74
C LEU A 62 -1.49 -15.21 5.65
N LYS A 63 -2.27 -16.16 5.14
CA LYS A 63 -3.30 -16.89 5.92
C LYS A 63 -2.69 -17.68 7.07
N LYS A 64 -1.57 -18.35 6.85
CA LYS A 64 -0.84 -19.10 7.88
C LYS A 64 -0.46 -18.23 9.09
N ARG A 65 -0.24 -16.92 8.87
CA ARG A 65 0.09 -15.94 9.91
C ARG A 65 -1.13 -15.20 10.46
N GLY A 66 -2.33 -15.54 10.03
CA GLY A 66 -3.55 -14.87 10.47
C GLY A 66 -3.64 -13.40 10.08
N VAL A 67 -3.10 -13.03 8.90
CA VAL A 67 -3.10 -11.63 8.45
C VAL A 67 -4.52 -11.12 8.21
N ASP A 68 -4.86 -10.00 8.85
CA ASP A 68 -6.16 -9.36 8.77
C ASP A 68 -6.25 -8.22 7.76
N LEU A 69 -5.11 -7.63 7.40
CA LEU A 69 -5.00 -6.54 6.44
C LEU A 69 -3.73 -6.70 5.61
N VAL A 70 -3.85 -6.61 4.30
CA VAL A 70 -2.74 -6.62 3.35
C VAL A 70 -2.49 -5.19 2.88
N CYS A 71 -1.30 -4.65 3.14
CA CYS A 71 -0.90 -3.32 2.71
C CYS A 71 0.09 -3.44 1.55
N LEU A 72 -0.32 -3.05 0.35
CA LEU A 72 0.57 -3.01 -0.81
C LEU A 72 1.48 -1.79 -0.73
N ALA A 73 2.77 -1.99 -0.94
CA ALA A 73 3.79 -0.94 -0.89
C ALA A 73 4.76 -1.11 -2.07
N GLY A 74 4.59 -0.31 -3.10
CA GLY A 74 5.39 -0.43 -4.32
C GLY A 74 5.11 -1.73 -5.09
N TYR A 75 3.91 -2.26 -5.00
CA TYR A 75 3.47 -3.43 -5.73
C TYR A 75 2.96 -3.02 -7.13
N MET A 76 3.76 -3.30 -8.16
CA MET A 76 3.56 -2.79 -9.52
C MET A 76 2.85 -3.79 -10.44
N ARG A 77 1.98 -4.64 -9.90
CA ARG A 77 1.26 -5.67 -10.66
C ARG A 77 -0.19 -5.74 -10.24
N LEU A 78 -1.05 -6.24 -11.12
CA LEU A 78 -2.40 -6.62 -10.74
C LEU A 78 -2.37 -7.92 -9.93
N LEU A 79 -3.14 -7.96 -8.87
CA LEU A 79 -3.41 -9.18 -8.11
C LEU A 79 -4.36 -10.09 -8.89
N SER A 80 -4.24 -11.39 -8.68
CA SER A 80 -5.17 -12.35 -9.25
C SER A 80 -6.54 -12.27 -8.58
N PRO A 81 -7.65 -12.62 -9.28
CA PRO A 81 -8.98 -12.70 -8.67
C PRO A 81 -9.00 -13.60 -7.44
N GLY A 82 -8.28 -14.73 -7.46
CA GLY A 82 -8.17 -15.64 -6.32
C GLY A 82 -7.52 -15.01 -5.08
N PHE A 83 -6.53 -14.13 -5.26
CA PHE A 83 -5.94 -13.40 -4.15
C PHE A 83 -6.92 -12.39 -3.56
N ILE A 84 -7.62 -11.64 -4.39
CA ILE A 84 -8.63 -10.66 -3.95
C ILE A 84 -9.75 -11.35 -3.18
N GLN A 85 -10.25 -12.48 -3.68
CA GLN A 85 -11.27 -13.29 -3.01
C GLN A 85 -10.78 -13.90 -1.70
N ALA A 86 -9.47 -14.16 -1.56
CA ALA A 86 -8.87 -14.66 -0.33
C ALA A 86 -8.84 -13.62 0.81
N PHE A 87 -8.88 -12.32 0.46
CA PHE A 87 -8.82 -11.19 1.40
C PHE A 87 -9.87 -10.11 1.07
N PRO A 88 -11.17 -10.44 1.10
CA PRO A 88 -12.24 -9.53 0.67
C PRO A 88 -12.29 -8.29 1.57
N ASN A 89 -12.18 -7.10 0.97
CA ASN A 89 -12.12 -5.80 1.66
C ASN A 89 -10.99 -5.70 2.71
N LYS A 90 -9.89 -6.42 2.49
CA LYS A 90 -8.73 -6.46 3.39
C LYS A 90 -7.41 -6.19 2.65
N ILE A 91 -7.46 -5.72 1.42
CA ILE A 91 -6.28 -5.33 0.64
C ILE A 91 -6.39 -3.84 0.39
N ILE A 92 -5.36 -3.09 0.74
CA ILE A 92 -5.28 -1.66 0.48
C ILE A 92 -4.00 -1.33 -0.27
N ASN A 93 -4.06 -0.28 -1.07
CA ASN A 93 -2.93 0.25 -1.83
C ASN A 93 -2.81 1.75 -1.62
N ILE A 94 -1.59 2.28 -1.74
CA ILE A 94 -1.32 3.71 -1.86
C ILE A 94 -0.91 4.01 -3.29
N HIS A 95 -1.57 5.00 -3.91
CA HIS A 95 -1.33 5.41 -5.28
C HIS A 95 -0.93 6.89 -5.31
N PRO A 96 0.15 7.28 -6.04
CA PRO A 96 0.70 8.63 -5.99
C PRO A 96 -0.02 9.60 -6.94
N SER A 97 -1.35 9.59 -6.92
CA SER A 97 -2.19 10.60 -7.57
C SER A 97 -3.54 10.74 -6.84
N LEU A 98 -4.30 11.75 -7.19
CA LEU A 98 -5.68 11.94 -6.75
C LEU A 98 -6.62 11.12 -7.65
N LEU A 99 -6.81 9.84 -7.35
CA LEU A 99 -7.72 8.98 -8.12
C LEU A 99 -9.14 9.57 -8.18
N PRO A 100 -9.84 9.44 -9.32
CA PRO A 100 -9.55 8.61 -10.48
C PRO A 100 -8.58 9.20 -11.51
N ALA A 101 -7.96 10.35 -11.25
CA ALA A 101 -6.98 10.93 -12.16
C ALA A 101 -5.65 10.17 -12.12
N PHE A 102 -5.03 10.00 -13.28
CA PHE A 102 -3.70 9.41 -13.46
C PHE A 102 -3.54 8.02 -12.84
N PRO A 103 -4.37 7.02 -13.20
CA PRO A 103 -4.20 5.65 -12.74
C PRO A 103 -3.00 4.98 -13.40
N GLY A 104 -2.54 3.88 -12.83
CA GLY A 104 -1.49 3.04 -13.39
C GLY A 104 -0.08 3.53 -13.10
N LEU A 105 0.87 3.14 -13.97
CA LEU A 105 2.28 3.40 -13.77
C LEU A 105 2.63 4.88 -14.01
N ASP A 106 3.69 5.35 -13.35
CA ASP A 106 4.25 6.70 -13.50
C ASP A 106 3.25 7.85 -13.26
N ALA A 107 2.27 7.65 -12.37
CA ALA A 107 1.20 8.60 -12.09
C ALA A 107 1.70 10.02 -11.76
N GLN A 108 2.80 10.14 -11.02
CA GLN A 108 3.43 11.42 -10.71
C GLN A 108 3.94 12.13 -11.98
N ARG A 109 4.56 11.38 -12.91
CA ARG A 109 4.98 11.91 -14.22
C ARG A 109 3.77 12.32 -15.05
N GLN A 110 2.74 11.49 -15.11
CA GLN A 110 1.51 11.81 -15.84
C GLN A 110 0.92 13.15 -15.34
N ALA A 111 0.80 13.32 -14.02
CA ALA A 111 0.30 14.55 -13.42
C ALA A 111 1.21 15.75 -13.69
N PHE A 112 2.53 15.56 -13.62
CA PHE A 112 3.53 16.59 -13.89
C PHE A 112 3.46 17.06 -15.35
N ASP A 113 3.44 16.12 -16.32
CA ASP A 113 3.41 16.41 -17.75
C ASP A 113 2.06 17.03 -18.17
N ALA A 114 0.97 16.68 -17.50
CA ALA A 114 -0.35 17.30 -17.68
C ALA A 114 -0.43 18.74 -17.15
N GLY A 115 0.58 19.21 -16.43
CA GLY A 115 0.62 20.59 -15.94
C GLY A 115 -0.40 20.92 -14.85
N VAL A 116 -0.88 19.93 -14.09
CA VAL A 116 -1.85 20.17 -13.01
C VAL A 116 -1.25 21.04 -11.92
N LYS A 117 -2.06 21.90 -11.31
CA LYS A 117 -1.63 22.74 -10.18
C LYS A 117 -1.66 22.00 -8.85
N VAL A 118 -2.46 20.94 -8.75
CA VAL A 118 -2.61 20.11 -7.56
C VAL A 118 -2.52 18.66 -8.00
N SER A 119 -1.67 17.90 -7.33
CA SER A 119 -1.53 16.44 -7.39
C SER A 119 -1.79 15.88 -6.00
N GLY A 120 -1.30 14.68 -5.68
CA GLY A 120 -1.46 14.11 -4.35
C GLY A 120 -1.32 12.60 -4.33
N CYS A 121 -1.92 11.99 -3.32
CA CYS A 121 -1.95 10.54 -3.18
C CYS A 121 -3.30 10.04 -2.67
N THR A 122 -3.58 8.78 -2.95
CA THR A 122 -4.84 8.10 -2.60
C THR A 122 -4.55 6.77 -1.94
N VAL A 123 -5.12 6.52 -0.76
CA VAL A 123 -5.26 5.17 -0.21
C VAL A 123 -6.63 4.63 -0.55
N HIS A 124 -6.67 3.44 -1.17
CA HIS A 124 -7.90 2.82 -1.62
C HIS A 124 -7.91 1.31 -1.35
N TYR A 125 -9.09 0.73 -1.29
CA TYR A 125 -9.21 -0.73 -1.34
C TYR A 125 -8.87 -1.25 -2.73
N VAL A 126 -8.29 -2.43 -2.80
CA VAL A 126 -7.95 -3.07 -4.08
C VAL A 126 -9.08 -4.00 -4.50
N ASP A 127 -9.53 -3.84 -5.73
CA ASP A 127 -10.44 -4.73 -6.44
C ASP A 127 -9.78 -5.34 -7.70
N GLU A 128 -10.56 -5.97 -8.57
CA GLU A 128 -10.04 -6.64 -9.76
C GLU A 128 -9.60 -5.66 -10.87
N LEU A 129 -9.96 -4.37 -10.75
CA LEU A 129 -9.62 -3.34 -11.70
C LEU A 129 -8.43 -2.50 -11.22
N LEU A 130 -7.69 -1.92 -12.17
CA LEU A 130 -6.51 -1.11 -11.86
C LEU A 130 -6.92 0.20 -11.17
N ASP A 131 -6.44 0.42 -9.95
CA ASP A 131 -6.60 1.64 -9.15
C ASP A 131 -8.06 2.15 -9.06
N HIS A 132 -9.03 1.22 -9.08
CA HIS A 132 -10.46 1.53 -9.19
C HIS A 132 -11.21 1.39 -7.86
N GLY A 133 -10.72 0.60 -6.95
CA GLY A 133 -11.41 0.26 -5.70
C GLY A 133 -11.77 1.48 -4.84
N PRO A 134 -12.69 1.34 -3.88
CA PRO A 134 -13.20 2.44 -3.06
C PRO A 134 -12.08 3.20 -2.33
N THR A 135 -12.07 4.53 -2.46
CA THR A 135 -11.14 5.42 -1.76
C THR A 135 -11.39 5.41 -0.25
N ILE A 136 -10.31 5.31 0.52
CA ILE A 136 -10.32 5.40 1.98
C ILE A 136 -9.99 6.82 2.43
N LEU A 137 -8.87 7.35 1.93
CA LEU A 137 -8.38 8.72 2.16
C LEU A 137 -7.63 9.23 0.93
N GLN A 138 -7.63 10.55 0.78
CA GLN A 138 -6.80 11.27 -0.20
C GLN A 138 -6.13 12.46 0.46
N CYS A 139 -4.94 12.83 -0.03
CA CYS A 139 -4.23 14.03 0.38
C CYS A 139 -3.81 14.80 -0.87
N GLU A 140 -4.14 16.09 -0.90
CA GLU A 140 -3.71 17.01 -1.96
C GLU A 140 -2.29 17.50 -1.70
N VAL A 141 -1.52 17.65 -2.79
CA VAL A 141 -0.16 18.21 -2.80
C VAL A 141 -0.10 19.28 -3.88
N GLU A 142 0.17 20.51 -3.47
CA GLU A 142 0.33 21.63 -4.39
C GLU A 142 1.59 21.43 -5.24
N ARG A 143 1.49 21.74 -6.53
CA ARG A 143 2.62 21.88 -7.44
C ARG A 143 2.99 23.35 -7.55
N PHE A 144 4.25 23.66 -7.27
CA PHE A 144 4.81 24.99 -7.44
C PHE A 144 5.34 25.20 -8.86
N ASP A 145 5.42 26.45 -9.29
CA ASP A 145 5.85 26.80 -10.66
C ASP A 145 7.31 26.39 -10.96
N ASP A 146 8.15 26.31 -9.92
CA ASP A 146 9.56 25.92 -9.98
C ASP A 146 9.80 24.44 -9.69
N ASP A 147 8.75 23.63 -9.50
CA ASP A 147 8.90 22.20 -9.27
C ASP A 147 9.47 21.48 -10.48
N THR A 148 10.39 20.58 -10.19
CA THR A 148 10.74 19.47 -11.07
C THR A 148 9.88 18.24 -10.74
N LEU A 149 9.92 17.22 -11.59
CA LEU A 149 9.26 15.95 -11.29
C LEU A 149 9.75 15.35 -9.97
N GLU A 150 11.05 15.45 -9.70
CA GLU A 150 11.71 14.92 -8.52
C GLU A 150 11.23 15.64 -7.24
N THR A 151 11.13 16.96 -7.25
CA THR A 151 10.69 17.73 -6.07
C THR A 151 9.22 17.50 -5.75
N LEU A 152 8.36 17.49 -6.77
CA LEU A 152 6.95 17.13 -6.61
C LEU A 152 6.78 15.69 -6.10
N SER A 153 7.49 14.72 -6.70
CA SER A 153 7.44 13.31 -6.29
C SER A 153 7.91 13.10 -4.85
N ALA A 154 8.96 13.81 -4.42
CA ALA A 154 9.44 13.73 -3.04
C ALA A 154 8.39 14.25 -2.04
N ARG A 155 7.71 15.36 -2.38
CA ARG A 155 6.64 15.95 -1.57
C ARG A 155 5.41 15.03 -1.51
N ILE A 156 5.03 14.40 -2.63
CA ILE A 156 3.96 13.39 -2.66
C ILE A 156 4.33 12.19 -1.78
N LEU A 157 5.56 11.67 -1.88
CA LEU A 157 6.03 10.52 -1.10
C LEU A 157 5.98 10.79 0.41
N GLU A 158 6.28 12.01 0.85
CA GLU A 158 6.15 12.40 2.26
C GLU A 158 4.69 12.29 2.73
N GLN A 159 3.75 12.77 1.91
CA GLN A 159 2.32 12.66 2.20
C GLN A 159 1.80 11.23 2.13
N GLU A 160 2.31 10.41 1.20
CA GLU A 160 1.98 8.97 1.15
C GLU A 160 2.30 8.26 2.46
N HIS A 161 3.44 8.56 3.07
CA HIS A 161 3.85 7.96 4.33
C HIS A 161 2.85 8.27 5.46
N ASN A 162 2.44 9.53 5.58
CA ASN A 162 1.48 9.99 6.60
C ASN A 162 0.08 9.44 6.32
N LEU A 163 -0.40 9.59 5.09
CA LEU A 163 -1.74 9.18 4.68
C LEU A 163 -1.96 7.67 4.84
N TYR A 164 -0.92 6.86 4.57
CA TYR A 164 -1.05 5.41 4.68
C TYR A 164 -1.20 4.97 6.15
N VAL A 165 -0.47 5.59 7.05
CA VAL A 165 -0.62 5.36 8.51
C VAL A 165 -2.02 5.77 8.97
N GLU A 166 -2.49 6.95 8.58
CA GLU A 166 -3.82 7.44 8.92
C GLU A 166 -4.94 6.50 8.39
N ALA A 167 -4.81 6.03 7.14
CA ALA A 167 -5.77 5.11 6.55
C ALA A 167 -5.85 3.76 7.29
N VAL A 168 -4.72 3.20 7.69
CA VAL A 168 -4.68 1.97 8.49
C VAL A 168 -5.33 2.18 9.86
N ASN A 169 -5.02 3.28 10.54
CA ASN A 169 -5.66 3.65 11.80
C ASN A 169 -7.18 3.77 11.66
N LYS A 170 -7.67 4.43 10.63
CA LYS A 170 -9.10 4.58 10.34
C LYS A 170 -9.79 3.21 10.19
N ILE A 171 -9.15 2.27 9.47
CA ILE A 171 -9.69 0.92 9.27
C ILE A 171 -9.82 0.17 10.59
N PHE A 172 -8.79 0.17 11.44
CA PHE A 172 -8.80 -0.55 12.71
C PHE A 172 -9.75 0.09 13.72
N THR A 173 -9.81 1.41 13.82
CA THR A 173 -10.74 2.11 14.69
C THR A 173 -12.21 1.83 14.33
N THR A 174 -12.52 1.82 13.03
CA THR A 174 -13.87 1.51 12.55
C THR A 174 -14.27 0.07 12.86
N LYS A 175 -13.33 -0.90 12.75
CA LYS A 175 -13.58 -2.31 13.12
C LYS A 175 -13.84 -2.45 14.62
N ALA A 176 -13.03 -1.83 15.48
CA ALA A 176 -13.19 -1.88 16.93
C ALA A 176 -14.57 -1.35 17.37
N GLN A 177 -15.03 -0.25 16.79
CA GLN A 177 -16.35 0.33 17.09
C GLN A 177 -17.51 -0.59 16.67
N ARG A 178 -17.39 -1.33 15.55
CA ARG A 178 -18.41 -2.29 15.10
C ARG A 178 -18.51 -3.50 16.02
N THR A 179 -17.37 -3.98 16.52
CA THR A 179 -17.33 -5.14 17.42
C THR A 179 -17.93 -4.84 18.79
N GLN A 180 -17.89 -3.58 19.25
CA GLN A 180 -18.51 -3.16 20.53
C GLN A 180 -20.02 -2.92 20.45
N ARG A 181 -20.62 -2.88 19.25
CA ARG A 181 -22.05 -2.65 19.04
C ARG A 181 -22.87 -3.93 18.80
N ASN A 182 -22.21 -5.07 18.69
CA ASN A 182 -22.81 -6.40 18.56
C ASN A 182 -22.61 -7.21 19.84
#